data_801b382acdb21629638cb0923f34496c
#
_entry.id   801b382acdb21629638cb0923f34496c
#
_cell.length_a   1.000
_cell.length_b   1.000
_cell.length_c   1.000
_cell.angle_alpha   90.00
_cell.angle_beta   90.00
_cell.angle_gamma   90.00
#
_symmetry.space_group_name_H-M   'P 1'
#
loop_
_entity.id
_entity.type
_entity.pdbx_description
1 polymer ?
#
loop_
_entity_poly.entity_id
_entity_poly.type
_entity_poly.pdbx_seq_one_letter_code
_entity_poly.pdbx_strand_id
1 'polypeptide(L)'
;MDQPVSSSIMHSPVARNLLEMALRNNGYHIPCEAPDGWLGADATFAPGRCFVTYAPAGREHAITAISLTHVARALAEDGHSETRDIPLPLSACTAFIVPLDALPGAVRRNFELSRSLPSAPLDRFAEEVRAMPRTTEAERLIVQRVGQDIFREALMDLWSGRCAVTGLDQPELLRASHMKP
;
A
#
# COMPACT_ATOMS: atom_id res chain seq x y z
N MET A 1 -18.65 4.95 -28.78
CA MET A 1 -18.03 5.05 -27.44
C MET A 1 -17.47 3.67 -27.16
N ASP A 2 -16.19 3.49 -27.45
CA ASP A 2 -15.50 2.22 -27.19
C ASP A 2 -15.31 2.08 -25.68
N GLN A 3 -15.92 1.08 -25.08
CA GLN A 3 -15.61 0.68 -23.72
C GLN A 3 -14.15 0.17 -23.70
N PRO A 4 -13.33 0.56 -22.73
CA PRO A 4 -11.97 0.07 -22.65
C PRO A 4 -11.96 -1.47 -22.52
N VAL A 5 -11.14 -2.12 -23.32
CA VAL A 5 -11.00 -3.60 -23.41
C VAL A 5 -10.80 -4.25 -22.02
N SER A 6 -10.17 -3.55 -21.10
CA SER A 6 -9.98 -3.98 -19.71
C SER A 6 -11.29 -4.25 -18.96
N SER A 7 -12.33 -3.41 -19.14
CA SER A 7 -13.63 -3.60 -18.49
C SER A 7 -14.32 -4.88 -18.99
N SER A 8 -14.25 -5.18 -20.27
CA SER A 8 -14.86 -6.38 -20.85
C SER A 8 -14.20 -7.68 -20.35
N ILE A 9 -12.88 -7.68 -20.12
CA ILE A 9 -12.15 -8.86 -19.64
C ILE A 9 -12.53 -9.19 -18.19
N MET A 10 -12.75 -8.17 -17.35
CA MET A 10 -13.11 -8.35 -15.94
C MET A 10 -14.50 -8.98 -15.74
N HIS A 11 -15.37 -9.00 -16.76
CA HIS A 11 -16.63 -9.72 -16.71
C HIS A 11 -16.49 -11.24 -16.87
N SER A 12 -15.33 -11.75 -17.28
CA SER A 12 -15.07 -13.19 -17.34
C SER A 12 -14.80 -13.73 -15.92
N PRO A 13 -15.62 -14.67 -15.39
CA PRO A 13 -15.41 -15.22 -14.05
C PRO A 13 -14.02 -15.87 -13.87
N VAL A 14 -13.51 -16.52 -14.93
CA VAL A 14 -12.18 -17.16 -14.89
C VAL A 14 -11.09 -16.11 -14.81
N ALA A 15 -11.17 -15.05 -15.63
CA ALA A 15 -10.19 -13.99 -15.60
C ALA A 15 -10.17 -13.26 -14.24
N ARG A 16 -11.35 -12.96 -13.71
CA ARG A 16 -11.48 -12.36 -12.39
C ARG A 16 -10.89 -13.24 -11.28
N ASN A 17 -11.17 -14.55 -11.31
CA ASN A 17 -10.67 -15.49 -10.31
C ASN A 17 -9.14 -15.57 -10.29
N LEU A 18 -8.47 -15.48 -11.45
CA LEU A 18 -7.00 -15.46 -11.51
C LEU A 18 -6.41 -14.26 -10.76
N LEU A 19 -6.99 -13.08 -10.93
CA LEU A 19 -6.57 -11.87 -10.22
C LEU A 19 -6.87 -11.96 -8.72
N GLU A 20 -8.04 -12.47 -8.34
CA GLU A 20 -8.41 -12.70 -6.93
C GLU A 20 -7.45 -13.69 -6.25
N MET A 21 -7.09 -14.77 -6.92
CA MET A 21 -6.11 -15.73 -6.42
C MET A 21 -4.72 -15.11 -6.26
N ALA A 22 -4.30 -14.26 -7.19
CA ALA A 22 -3.02 -13.55 -7.09
C ALA A 22 -2.96 -12.67 -5.84
N LEU A 23 -4.05 -11.99 -5.47
CA LEU A 23 -4.13 -11.22 -4.22
C LEU A 23 -4.16 -12.14 -3.00
N ARG A 24 -5.14 -13.06 -2.93
CA ARG A 24 -5.41 -13.87 -1.73
C ARG A 24 -4.26 -14.79 -1.35
N ASN A 25 -3.61 -15.42 -2.33
CA ASN A 25 -2.50 -16.34 -2.07
C ASN A 25 -1.19 -15.62 -1.67
N ASN A 26 -1.17 -14.28 -1.76
CA ASN A 26 0.02 -13.48 -1.50
C ASN A 26 -0.19 -12.39 -0.43
N GLY A 27 -1.09 -12.64 0.54
CA GLY A 27 -1.19 -11.84 1.76
C GLY A 27 -2.29 -10.78 1.77
N TYR A 28 -3.02 -10.59 0.66
CA TYR A 28 -4.10 -9.61 0.53
C TYR A 28 -5.46 -10.32 0.58
N HIS A 29 -5.99 -10.50 1.80
CA HIS A 29 -7.17 -11.34 2.03
C HIS A 29 -8.47 -10.56 2.23
N ILE A 30 -8.39 -9.26 2.54
CA ILE A 30 -9.54 -8.44 2.89
C ILE A 30 -9.95 -7.63 1.66
N PRO A 31 -11.02 -8.00 0.94
CA PRO A 31 -11.47 -7.23 -0.22
C PRO A 31 -11.76 -5.79 0.19
N CYS A 32 -11.33 -4.84 -0.63
CA CYS A 32 -11.63 -3.43 -0.46
C CYS A 32 -12.34 -2.86 -1.70
N GLU A 33 -12.95 -1.71 -1.50
CA GLU A 33 -13.61 -1.00 -2.59
C GLU A 33 -12.59 -0.58 -3.66
N ALA A 34 -12.91 -0.85 -4.92
CA ALA A 34 -12.07 -0.55 -6.07
C ALA A 34 -12.92 0.00 -7.21
N PRO A 35 -12.42 0.93 -8.03
CA PRO A 35 -13.14 1.41 -9.20
C PRO A 35 -13.32 0.33 -10.26
N ASP A 36 -14.23 0.58 -11.21
CA ASP A 36 -14.53 -0.35 -12.29
C ASP A 36 -13.26 -0.82 -13.02
N GLY A 37 -13.19 -2.12 -13.25
CA GLY A 37 -12.05 -2.76 -13.90
C GLY A 37 -10.90 -3.13 -12.98
N TRP A 38 -10.96 -2.78 -11.69
CA TRP A 38 -9.96 -3.15 -10.70
C TRP A 38 -10.51 -4.13 -9.67
N LEU A 39 -9.62 -4.97 -9.13
CA LEU A 39 -9.83 -5.70 -7.88
C LEU A 39 -8.87 -5.16 -6.84
N GLY A 40 -9.36 -4.88 -5.65
CA GLY A 40 -8.58 -4.35 -4.55
C GLY A 40 -8.66 -5.22 -3.31
N ALA A 41 -7.58 -5.29 -2.56
CA ALA A 41 -7.58 -5.92 -1.25
C ALA A 41 -6.56 -5.27 -0.30
N ASP A 42 -6.91 -5.26 0.97
CA ASP A 42 -6.04 -4.89 2.08
C ASP A 42 -5.24 -6.11 2.55
N ALA A 43 -4.02 -5.87 2.99
CA ALA A 43 -3.19 -6.90 3.58
C ALA A 43 -3.65 -7.23 5.01
N THR A 44 -3.56 -8.50 5.41
CA THR A 44 -3.99 -8.92 6.75
C THR A 44 -2.96 -8.57 7.84
N PHE A 45 -1.67 -8.65 7.50
CA PHE A 45 -0.56 -8.49 8.46
C PHE A 45 0.54 -7.56 7.95
N ALA A 46 0.18 -6.64 7.07
CA ALA A 46 1.08 -5.62 6.55
C ALA A 46 0.27 -4.34 6.28
N PRO A 47 0.87 -3.16 6.29
CA PRO A 47 0.20 -1.95 5.84
C PRO A 47 -0.01 -1.98 4.33
N GLY A 48 -0.95 -1.16 3.87
CA GLY A 48 -1.15 -0.90 2.46
C GLY A 48 -2.16 -1.78 1.76
N ARG A 49 -2.52 -1.29 0.61
CA ARG A 49 -3.55 -1.80 -0.30
C ARG A 49 -2.90 -2.21 -1.61
N CYS A 50 -3.34 -3.31 -2.17
CA CYS A 50 -2.93 -3.75 -3.49
C CYS A 50 -4.15 -3.84 -4.40
N PHE A 51 -4.03 -3.31 -5.60
CA PHE A 51 -5.03 -3.39 -6.64
C PHE A 51 -4.45 -4.11 -7.85
N VAL A 52 -5.27 -4.90 -8.52
CA VAL A 52 -4.86 -5.62 -9.73
C VAL A 52 -5.92 -5.49 -10.82
N THR A 53 -5.47 -5.43 -12.06
CA THR A 53 -6.32 -5.45 -13.25
C THR A 53 -5.56 -6.06 -14.43
N TYR A 54 -6.25 -6.31 -15.54
CA TYR A 54 -5.61 -6.64 -16.82
C TYR A 54 -5.12 -5.38 -17.52
N ALA A 55 -4.01 -5.52 -18.25
CA ALA A 55 -3.54 -4.44 -19.10
C ALA A 55 -4.50 -4.20 -20.29
N PRO A 56 -4.68 -2.95 -20.74
CA PRO A 56 -5.56 -2.64 -21.88
C PRO A 56 -5.19 -3.37 -23.17
N ALA A 57 -3.91 -3.69 -23.36
CA ALA A 57 -3.39 -4.36 -24.54
C ALA A 57 -3.75 -5.85 -24.64
N GLY A 58 -4.39 -6.46 -23.62
CA GLY A 58 -4.82 -7.84 -23.66
C GLY A 58 -4.55 -8.64 -22.38
N ARG A 59 -4.78 -9.97 -22.46
CA ARG A 59 -4.70 -10.87 -21.29
C ARG A 59 -3.29 -11.38 -20.96
N GLU A 60 -2.28 -11.02 -21.71
CA GLU A 60 -0.91 -11.47 -21.48
C GLU A 60 -0.20 -10.68 -20.38
N HIS A 61 -0.71 -9.50 -20.08
CA HIS A 61 -0.17 -8.63 -19.04
C HIS A 61 -1.25 -8.23 -18.04
N ALA A 62 -0.82 -8.11 -16.81
CA ALA A 62 -1.60 -7.54 -15.71
C ALA A 62 -0.93 -6.27 -15.21
N ILE A 63 -1.70 -5.49 -14.46
CA ILE A 63 -1.22 -4.30 -13.78
C ILE A 63 -1.50 -4.48 -12.29
N THR A 64 -0.49 -4.24 -11.48
CA THR A 64 -0.62 -4.13 -10.03
C THR A 64 -0.40 -2.70 -9.60
N ALA A 65 -1.29 -2.14 -8.77
CA ALA A 65 -1.15 -0.80 -8.21
C ALA A 65 -1.06 -0.85 -6.68
N ILE A 66 -0.18 -0.04 -6.14
CA ILE A 66 0.27 -0.09 -4.75
C ILE A 66 0.07 1.26 -4.09
N SER A 67 -0.53 1.28 -2.90
CA SER A 67 -0.82 2.52 -2.17
C SER A 67 0.35 3.06 -1.35
N LEU A 68 1.41 2.27 -1.13
CA LEU A 68 2.56 2.65 -0.33
C LEU A 68 3.71 3.16 -1.21
N THR A 69 3.99 4.44 -1.17
CA THR A 69 5.01 5.09 -2.01
C THR A 69 6.42 4.51 -1.82
N HIS A 70 6.81 4.19 -0.58
CA HIS A 70 8.12 3.60 -0.29
C HIS A 70 8.26 2.18 -0.84
N VAL A 71 7.19 1.39 -0.82
CA VAL A 71 7.15 0.06 -1.44
C VAL A 71 7.21 0.16 -2.96
N ALA A 72 6.46 1.11 -3.54
CA ALA A 72 6.50 1.35 -4.98
C ALA A 72 7.91 1.75 -5.45
N ARG A 73 8.61 2.59 -4.68
CA ARG A 73 10.01 2.94 -4.98
C ARG A 73 10.92 1.71 -4.98
N ALA A 74 10.81 0.85 -3.96
CA ALA A 74 11.62 -0.38 -3.89
C ALA A 74 11.32 -1.34 -5.04
N LEU A 75 10.05 -1.44 -5.47
CA LEU A 75 9.70 -2.25 -6.65
C LEU A 75 10.27 -1.69 -7.95
N ALA A 76 10.30 -0.37 -8.11
CA ALA A 76 10.95 0.27 -9.25
C ALA A 76 12.47 0.01 -9.25
N GLU A 77 13.12 0.05 -8.09
CA GLU A 77 14.55 -0.30 -7.91
C GLU A 77 14.82 -1.78 -8.20
N ASP A 78 13.86 -2.69 -7.89
CA ASP A 78 13.90 -4.11 -8.26
C ASP A 78 13.68 -4.33 -9.78
N GLY A 79 13.45 -3.28 -10.57
CA GLY A 79 13.34 -3.33 -12.03
C GLY A 79 11.92 -3.53 -12.55
N HIS A 80 10.89 -3.39 -11.71
CA HIS A 80 9.50 -3.40 -12.18
C HIS A 80 9.18 -2.13 -12.99
N SER A 81 8.51 -2.30 -14.12
CA SER A 81 8.19 -1.19 -15.03
C SER A 81 6.93 -0.46 -14.57
N GLU A 82 7.07 0.81 -14.18
CA GLU A 82 5.92 1.67 -13.90
C GLU A 82 5.09 1.92 -15.17
N THR A 83 3.78 2.04 -14.99
CA THR A 83 2.85 2.44 -16.05
C THR A 83 1.92 3.56 -15.58
N ARG A 84 1.61 4.47 -16.51
CA ARG A 84 0.65 5.56 -16.30
C ARG A 84 -0.46 5.55 -17.36
N ASP A 85 -0.49 4.51 -18.18
CA ASP A 85 -1.38 4.41 -19.35
C ASP A 85 -2.82 4.04 -18.98
N ILE A 86 -3.12 3.92 -17.69
CA ILE A 86 -4.45 3.59 -17.18
C ILE A 86 -4.84 4.50 -16.01
N PRO A 87 -6.14 4.74 -15.81
CA PRO A 87 -6.63 5.40 -14.61
C PRO A 87 -6.23 4.61 -13.36
N LEU A 88 -5.58 5.28 -12.42
CA LEU A 88 -5.18 4.67 -11.15
C LEU A 88 -6.39 4.43 -10.26
N PRO A 89 -6.41 3.33 -9.48
CA PRO A 89 -7.51 3.05 -8.56
C PRO A 89 -7.62 4.07 -7.43
N LEU A 90 -6.51 4.67 -7.03
CA LEU A 90 -6.42 5.80 -6.11
C LEU A 90 -5.34 6.75 -6.61
N SER A 91 -5.51 8.04 -6.38
CA SER A 91 -4.54 9.08 -6.80
C SER A 91 -3.15 8.90 -6.20
N ALA A 92 -3.06 8.28 -5.03
CA ALA A 92 -1.80 8.01 -4.32
C ALA A 92 -1.13 6.69 -4.74
N CYS A 93 -1.73 5.89 -5.63
CA CYS A 93 -1.14 4.63 -6.06
C CYS A 93 -0.06 4.83 -7.14
N THR A 94 0.92 3.92 -7.12
CA THR A 94 1.84 3.70 -8.24
C THR A 94 1.50 2.35 -8.89
N ALA A 95 1.41 2.32 -10.21
CA ALA A 95 1.05 1.13 -10.97
C ALA A 95 2.24 0.55 -11.74
N PHE A 96 2.34 -0.77 -11.77
CA PHE A 96 3.37 -1.53 -12.47
C PHE A 96 2.72 -2.52 -13.44
N ILE A 97 3.23 -2.58 -14.66
CA ILE A 97 2.84 -3.59 -15.64
C ILE A 97 3.75 -4.80 -15.50
N VAL A 98 3.14 -5.99 -15.49
CA VAL A 98 3.85 -7.26 -15.37
C VAL A 98 3.23 -8.31 -16.29
N PRO A 99 3.99 -9.29 -16.79
CA PRO A 99 3.41 -10.47 -17.42
C PRO A 99 2.41 -11.15 -16.49
N LEU A 100 1.33 -11.72 -17.03
CA LEU A 100 0.26 -12.29 -16.20
C LEU A 100 0.76 -13.46 -15.32
N ASP A 101 1.67 -14.26 -15.82
CA ASP A 101 2.32 -15.35 -15.08
C ASP A 101 3.24 -14.86 -13.94
N ALA A 102 3.79 -13.65 -14.07
CA ALA A 102 4.61 -13.00 -13.05
C ALA A 102 3.78 -12.25 -11.99
N LEU A 103 2.47 -12.01 -12.22
CA LEU A 103 1.61 -11.25 -11.30
C LEU A 103 1.63 -11.79 -9.86
N PRO A 104 1.49 -13.11 -9.59
CA PRO A 104 1.55 -13.62 -8.22
C PRO A 104 2.87 -13.29 -7.51
N GLY A 105 3.98 -13.36 -8.24
CA GLY A 105 5.32 -13.00 -7.73
C GLY A 105 5.43 -11.52 -7.40
N ALA A 106 4.92 -10.65 -8.26
CA ALA A 106 4.91 -9.20 -8.03
C ALA A 106 4.04 -8.81 -6.82
N VAL A 107 2.85 -9.39 -6.69
CA VAL A 107 1.96 -9.18 -5.54
C VAL A 107 2.61 -9.68 -4.25
N ARG A 108 3.24 -10.86 -4.29
CA ARG A 108 3.99 -11.40 -3.16
C ARG A 108 5.15 -10.49 -2.76
N ARG A 109 5.93 -10.01 -3.72
CA ARG A 109 7.05 -9.08 -3.47
C ARG A 109 6.56 -7.78 -2.84
N ASN A 110 5.46 -7.22 -3.34
CA ASN A 110 4.80 -6.08 -2.72
C ASN A 110 4.47 -6.33 -1.24
N PHE A 111 3.86 -7.48 -0.93
CA PHE A 111 3.52 -7.85 0.45
C PHE A 111 4.77 -7.99 1.34
N GLU A 112 5.82 -8.65 0.86
CA GLU A 112 7.08 -8.83 1.58
C GLU A 112 7.74 -7.48 1.89
N LEU A 113 7.79 -6.57 0.92
CA LEU A 113 8.31 -5.22 1.09
C LEU A 113 7.47 -4.40 2.07
N SER A 114 6.14 -4.50 2.00
CA SER A 114 5.24 -3.83 2.94
C SER A 114 5.46 -4.24 4.39
N ARG A 115 5.91 -5.47 4.62
CA ARG A 115 6.24 -5.99 5.96
C ARG A 115 7.65 -5.65 6.44
N SER A 116 8.60 -5.60 5.53
CA SER A 116 10.04 -5.57 5.86
C SER A 116 10.68 -4.20 5.72
N LEU A 117 10.12 -3.31 4.90
CA LEU A 117 10.66 -1.97 4.78
C LEU A 117 10.35 -1.17 6.06
N PRO A 118 11.34 -0.39 6.56
CA PRO A 118 11.07 0.60 7.59
C PRO A 118 9.90 1.44 7.14
N SER A 119 8.95 1.63 8.02
CA SER A 119 7.76 2.40 7.68
C SER A 119 8.17 3.80 7.22
N ALA A 120 7.54 4.32 6.16
CA ALA A 120 7.72 5.70 5.72
C ALA A 120 7.72 6.75 6.86
N PRO A 121 7.00 6.53 7.98
CA PRO A 121 7.11 7.34 9.18
C PRO A 121 8.49 7.42 9.82
N LEU A 122 9.28 6.34 9.81
CA LEU A 122 10.65 6.38 10.36
C LEU A 122 11.59 7.19 9.47
N ASP A 123 11.48 7.04 8.16
CA ASP A 123 12.25 7.83 7.20
C ASP A 123 11.87 9.31 7.30
N ARG A 124 10.57 9.61 7.37
CA ARG A 124 10.04 10.96 7.57
C ARG A 124 10.52 11.57 8.88
N PHE A 125 10.49 10.82 9.99
CA PHE A 125 11.04 11.26 11.26
C PHE A 125 12.53 11.54 11.16
N ALA A 126 13.30 10.67 10.51
CA ALA A 126 14.73 10.86 10.33
C ALA A 126 15.05 12.11 9.49
N GLU A 127 14.26 12.39 8.46
CA GLU A 127 14.40 13.58 7.62
C GLU A 127 14.02 14.87 8.38
N GLU A 128 12.85 14.90 9.03
CA GLU A 128 12.37 16.06 9.78
C GLU A 128 13.31 16.40 10.94
N VAL A 129 13.80 15.38 11.66
CA VAL A 129 14.69 15.57 12.80
C VAL A 129 16.13 15.90 12.40
N ARG A 130 16.57 15.49 11.20
CA ARG A 130 17.95 15.78 10.71
C ARG A 130 18.23 17.27 10.61
N ALA A 131 17.23 18.06 10.23
CA ALA A 131 17.33 19.50 10.05
C ALA A 131 17.14 20.29 11.37
N MET A 132 16.73 19.64 12.48
CA MET A 132 16.43 20.32 13.73
C MET A 132 17.68 20.45 14.61
N PRO A 133 17.98 21.63 15.15
CA PRO A 133 19.02 21.78 16.16
C PRO A 133 18.66 20.99 17.44
N ARG A 134 19.66 20.46 18.13
CA ARG A 134 19.47 19.61 19.33
C ARG A 134 20.19 20.15 20.55
N THR A 135 20.36 21.45 20.63
CA THR A 135 21.22 22.09 21.63
C THR A 135 20.47 22.47 22.89
N THR A 136 19.19 22.74 22.83
CA THR A 136 18.37 23.17 23.97
C THR A 136 17.34 22.13 24.39
N GLU A 137 16.86 22.24 25.64
CA GLU A 137 15.81 21.36 26.16
C GLU A 137 14.46 21.56 25.40
N ALA A 138 14.17 22.78 24.99
CA ALA A 138 12.99 23.10 24.16
C ALA A 138 13.05 22.39 22.81
N GLU A 139 14.22 22.34 22.16
CA GLU A 139 14.41 21.63 20.89
C GLU A 139 14.26 20.12 21.06
N ARG A 140 14.72 19.55 22.18
CA ARG A 140 14.51 18.12 22.48
C ARG A 140 13.03 17.79 22.66
N LEU A 141 12.24 18.65 23.29
CA LEU A 141 10.80 18.48 23.46
C LEU A 141 10.08 18.56 22.11
N ILE A 142 10.51 19.42 21.19
CA ILE A 142 9.98 19.51 19.85
C ILE A 142 10.24 18.20 19.07
N VAL A 143 11.49 17.70 19.11
CA VAL A 143 11.85 16.42 18.47
C VAL A 143 11.01 15.26 19.02
N GLN A 144 10.83 15.21 20.34
CA GLN A 144 9.99 14.20 20.97
C GLN A 144 8.54 14.26 20.51
N ARG A 145 7.99 15.47 20.37
CA ARG A 145 6.60 15.67 19.93
C ARG A 145 6.43 15.27 18.48
N VAL A 146 7.32 15.66 17.58
CA VAL A 146 7.35 15.23 16.17
C VAL A 146 7.41 13.70 16.08
N GLY A 147 8.25 13.06 16.89
CA GLY A 147 8.33 11.61 16.94
C GLY A 147 7.04 10.93 17.40
N GLN A 148 6.33 11.51 18.36
CA GLN A 148 5.05 11.00 18.84
C GLN A 148 3.96 11.14 17.79
N ASP A 149 3.91 12.25 17.06
CA ASP A 149 2.93 12.49 16.00
C ASP A 149 3.15 11.51 14.84
N ILE A 150 4.38 11.35 14.37
CA ILE A 150 4.75 10.40 13.32
C ILE A 150 4.48 8.95 13.74
N PHE A 151 4.81 8.60 15.00
CA PHE A 151 4.52 7.27 15.54
C PHE A 151 3.01 7.00 15.59
N ARG A 152 2.21 7.99 16.00
CA ARG A 152 0.76 7.87 15.99
C ARG A 152 0.22 7.67 14.57
N GLU A 153 0.67 8.47 13.60
CA GLU A 153 0.29 8.30 12.18
C GLU A 153 0.64 6.90 11.68
N ALA A 154 1.85 6.41 11.97
CA ALA A 154 2.28 5.08 11.58
C ALA A 154 1.38 3.97 12.13
N LEU A 155 0.97 4.08 13.41
CA LEU A 155 0.05 3.12 14.02
C LEU A 155 -1.36 3.21 13.41
N MET A 156 -1.82 4.41 13.09
CA MET A 156 -3.12 4.61 12.46
C MET A 156 -3.13 3.99 11.06
N ASP A 157 -2.07 4.15 10.29
CA ASP A 157 -1.92 3.51 8.97
C ASP A 157 -1.85 1.99 9.11
N LEU A 158 -1.01 1.49 10.03
CA LEU A 158 -0.82 0.06 10.26
C LEU A 158 -2.12 -0.66 10.65
N TRP A 159 -2.95 -0.01 11.45
CA TRP A 159 -4.20 -0.58 11.97
C TRP A 159 -5.45 -0.03 11.26
N SER A 160 -5.28 0.64 10.12
CA SER A 160 -6.37 1.20 9.31
C SER A 160 -7.34 2.07 10.13
N GLY A 161 -6.80 2.92 10.97
CA GLY A 161 -7.57 3.84 11.84
C GLY A 161 -8.31 3.17 12.99
N ARG A 162 -8.01 1.90 13.32
CA ARG A 162 -8.70 1.12 14.36
C ARG A 162 -7.79 0.79 15.54
N CYS A 163 -8.39 0.66 16.71
CA CYS A 163 -7.68 0.16 17.88
C CYS A 163 -7.31 -1.33 17.69
N ALA A 164 -6.02 -1.66 17.81
CA ALA A 164 -5.53 -3.03 17.69
C ALA A 164 -6.11 -4.01 18.74
N VAL A 165 -6.60 -3.50 19.88
CA VAL A 165 -7.09 -4.30 21.00
C VAL A 165 -8.62 -4.39 21.02
N THR A 166 -9.30 -3.25 20.84
CA THR A 166 -10.76 -3.16 20.99
C THR A 166 -11.52 -3.13 19.67
N GLY A 167 -10.83 -2.89 18.54
CA GLY A 167 -11.46 -2.69 17.25
C GLY A 167 -12.18 -1.33 17.09
N LEU A 168 -12.11 -0.45 18.10
CA LEU A 168 -12.70 0.89 18.01
C LEU A 168 -12.16 1.63 16.79
N ASP A 169 -13.05 2.18 15.96
CA ASP A 169 -12.76 2.81 14.68
C ASP A 169 -12.97 4.35 14.68
N GLN A 170 -12.81 4.97 15.84
CA GLN A 170 -12.89 6.43 16.00
C GLN A 170 -11.48 7.01 16.22
N PRO A 171 -10.80 7.46 15.16
CA PRO A 171 -9.41 7.92 15.21
C PRO A 171 -9.13 9.02 16.21
N GLU A 172 -10.12 9.88 16.48
CA GLU A 172 -10.02 10.99 17.41
C GLU A 172 -9.86 10.53 18.87
N LEU A 173 -10.37 9.34 19.18
CA LEU A 173 -10.30 8.72 20.51
C LEU A 173 -9.08 7.84 20.69
N LEU A 174 -8.37 7.49 19.59
CA LEU A 174 -7.23 6.61 19.64
C LEU A 174 -5.94 7.38 20.00
N ARG A 175 -5.20 6.80 20.94
CA ARG A 175 -3.87 7.31 21.33
C ARG A 175 -2.81 6.24 21.08
N ALA A 176 -1.68 6.65 20.51
CA ALA A 176 -0.51 5.80 20.42
C ALA A 176 0.08 5.59 21.81
N SER A 177 0.30 4.33 22.18
CA SER A 177 0.90 3.97 23.45
C SER A 177 2.18 3.17 23.23
N HIS A 178 3.25 3.52 23.94
CA HIS A 178 4.46 2.72 23.99
C HIS A 178 4.28 1.65 25.07
N MET A 179 4.52 0.39 24.69
CA MET A 179 4.75 -0.63 25.71
C MET A 179 6.15 -0.42 26.24
N LYS A 180 6.29 -0.31 27.55
CA LYS A 180 7.62 -0.32 28.18
C LYS A 180 8.26 -1.67 27.94
N PRO A 181 9.54 -1.72 27.56
CA PRO A 181 10.27 -2.97 27.51
C PRO A 181 10.37 -3.62 28.89
#